data_221a8223a5a1e4a9539767d6331c9f32
#
_entry.id   221a8223a5a1e4a9539767d6331c9f32
#
_cell.length_a   1.000
_cell.length_b   1.000
_cell.length_c   1.000
_cell.angle_alpha   90.00
_cell.angle_beta   90.00
_cell.angle_gamma   90.00
#
_symmetry.space_group_name_H-M   'P 1'
#
loop_
_entity.id
_entity.type
_entity.pdbx_description
1 polymer ?
#
loop_
_entity_poly.entity_id
_entity_poly.type
_entity_poly.pdbx_seq_one_letter_code
_entity_poly.pdbx_strand_id
1 'polypeptide(L)'
;MSLNEALETTKIHSVAGKKRSSGIVTHRPFRKPHHTISDIGLIGGGSYPQPGEISLAHNGVLFLDELPEYKRHVLEVLRQPLEDRSVNISRARFSIDYPANFMLVAAMNPCPCGFLNHPEKACGCHPNAVQRYLQRVSGPLLDRIDMHIEVSPVKYTELNERSTAECSQEIRLRILAARKIQQERYAAQSGTHANAQMSRREVELYCKLSTDGQNILQIAMKKLGLSARAYERILKVARTIADLDGATQIATAHISEAIQYRNLDRRN
;
A
#
# COMPACT_ATOMS: atom_id res chain seq x y z
N MET A 1 1.88 18.05 1.88
CA MET A 1 3.31 17.68 1.94
C MET A 1 4.03 18.67 2.83
N SER A 2 5.05 18.23 3.57
CA SER A 2 6.02 19.14 4.19
C SER A 2 6.90 19.78 3.12
N LEU A 3 7.66 20.83 3.47
CA LEU A 3 8.58 21.48 2.53
C LEU A 3 9.65 20.50 2.02
N ASN A 4 10.18 19.65 2.90
CA ASN A 4 11.18 18.64 2.52
C ASN A 4 10.62 17.63 1.52
N GLU A 5 9.43 17.06 1.77
CA GLU A 5 8.74 16.18 0.82
C GLU A 5 8.50 16.87 -0.53
N ALA A 6 8.13 18.16 -0.52
CA ALA A 6 7.90 18.92 -1.74
C ALA A 6 9.19 19.12 -2.55
N LEU A 7 10.31 19.41 -1.88
CA LEU A 7 11.62 19.57 -2.52
C LEU A 7 12.14 18.26 -3.12
N GLU A 8 12.04 17.14 -2.38
CA GLU A 8 12.43 15.81 -2.88
C GLU A 8 11.62 15.41 -4.11
N THR A 9 10.29 15.56 -4.03
CA THR A 9 9.39 15.27 -5.15
C THR A 9 9.73 16.15 -6.37
N THR A 10 9.98 17.44 -6.14
CA THR A 10 10.34 18.39 -7.21
C THR A 10 11.65 18.00 -7.91
N LYS A 11 12.67 17.56 -7.17
CA LYS A 11 13.94 17.08 -7.75
C LYS A 11 13.71 15.91 -8.70
N ILE A 12 12.95 14.90 -8.28
CA ILE A 12 12.65 13.71 -9.11
C ILE A 12 11.92 14.12 -10.39
N HIS A 13 10.87 14.93 -10.28
CA HIS A 13 10.08 15.39 -11.43
C HIS A 13 10.88 16.30 -12.38
N SER A 14 11.83 17.06 -11.85
CA SER A 14 12.75 17.88 -12.67
C SER A 14 13.70 17.02 -13.49
N VAL A 15 14.32 16.00 -12.88
CA VAL A 15 15.20 15.04 -13.58
C VAL A 15 14.44 14.31 -14.68
N ALA A 16 13.18 13.93 -14.44
CA ALA A 16 12.34 13.27 -15.43
C ALA A 16 11.86 14.18 -16.58
N GLY A 17 12.19 15.47 -16.57
CA GLY A 17 11.71 16.43 -17.58
C GLY A 17 10.19 16.67 -17.54
N LYS A 18 9.50 16.21 -16.50
CA LYS A 18 8.03 16.28 -16.38
C LYS A 18 7.53 17.56 -15.69
N LYS A 19 8.46 18.44 -15.31
CA LYS A 19 8.12 19.72 -14.69
C LYS A 19 7.68 20.73 -15.77
N ARG A 20 6.40 21.03 -15.82
CA ARG A 20 5.81 21.99 -16.78
C ARG A 20 5.83 23.45 -16.30
N SER A 21 6.21 23.73 -15.06
CA SER A 21 6.23 25.09 -14.48
C SER A 21 7.46 25.28 -13.59
N SER A 22 7.86 26.56 -13.39
CA SER A 22 9.04 26.94 -12.59
C SER A 22 8.81 26.89 -11.07
N GLY A 23 7.81 26.16 -10.59
CA GLY A 23 7.44 26.09 -9.16
C GLY A 23 7.84 24.79 -8.48
N ILE A 24 7.63 24.71 -7.16
CA ILE A 24 7.75 23.51 -6.33
C ILE A 24 6.50 22.67 -6.50
N VAL A 25 6.64 21.33 -6.54
CA VAL A 25 5.50 20.40 -6.53
C VAL A 25 4.88 20.42 -5.14
N THR A 26 3.68 20.97 -5.00
CA THR A 26 2.99 21.15 -3.72
C THR A 26 1.97 20.06 -3.41
N HIS A 27 1.53 19.32 -4.42
CA HIS A 27 0.55 18.25 -4.30
C HIS A 27 1.22 16.88 -4.36
N ARG A 28 0.68 15.90 -3.63
CA ARG A 28 1.16 14.52 -3.68
C ARG A 28 0.94 13.95 -5.09
N PRO A 29 1.99 13.39 -5.74
CA PRO A 29 1.83 12.76 -7.03
C PRO A 29 0.82 11.62 -6.99
N PHE A 30 0.03 11.50 -8.04
CA PHE A 30 -0.82 10.34 -8.30
C PHE A 30 -0.41 9.74 -9.65
N ARG A 31 0.10 8.50 -9.61
CA ARG A 31 0.58 7.79 -10.80
C ARG A 31 -0.28 6.56 -11.04
N LYS A 32 -0.84 6.45 -12.25
CA LYS A 32 -1.67 5.31 -12.68
C LYS A 32 -1.11 4.80 -14.02
N PRO A 33 -0.01 4.03 -14.02
CA PRO A 33 0.47 3.41 -15.24
C PRO A 33 -0.51 2.34 -15.73
N HIS A 34 -0.62 2.18 -17.05
CA HIS A 34 -1.41 1.12 -17.64
C HIS A 34 -0.72 -0.25 -17.45
N HIS A 35 -1.48 -1.34 -17.38
CA HIS A 35 -0.94 -2.69 -17.14
C HIS A 35 0.03 -3.18 -18.23
N THR A 36 0.04 -2.55 -19.41
CA THR A 36 0.99 -2.85 -20.51
C THR A 36 2.37 -2.20 -20.32
N ILE A 37 2.58 -1.45 -19.23
CA ILE A 37 3.86 -0.80 -18.94
C ILE A 37 5.00 -1.83 -18.89
N SER A 38 6.19 -1.45 -19.35
CA SER A 38 7.39 -2.26 -19.18
C SER A 38 8.01 -2.08 -17.78
N ASP A 39 8.87 -3.02 -17.39
CA ASP A 39 9.71 -2.92 -16.18
C ASP A 39 10.54 -1.62 -16.15
N ILE A 40 11.15 -1.26 -17.30
CA ILE A 40 11.89 -0.01 -17.46
C ILE A 40 10.97 1.21 -17.27
N GLY A 41 9.76 1.17 -17.79
CA GLY A 41 8.78 2.25 -17.58
C GLY A 41 8.38 2.39 -16.11
N LEU A 42 8.28 1.27 -15.40
CA LEU A 42 7.88 1.25 -13.99
C LEU A 42 9.02 1.65 -13.05
N ILE A 43 10.20 1.04 -13.19
CA ILE A 43 11.38 1.30 -12.35
C ILE A 43 12.13 2.55 -12.83
N GLY A 44 12.30 2.69 -14.10
CA GLY A 44 13.21 3.62 -14.73
C GLY A 44 14.37 2.92 -15.44
N GLY A 45 15.20 3.67 -16.12
CA GLY A 45 16.33 3.14 -16.89
C GLY A 45 16.70 4.04 -18.05
N GLY A 46 17.27 3.44 -19.10
CA GLY A 46 17.80 4.12 -20.27
C GLY A 46 19.31 4.23 -20.26
N SER A 47 19.90 4.76 -21.34
CA SER A 47 21.35 5.01 -21.44
C SER A 47 21.82 6.03 -20.39
N TYR A 48 21.00 7.03 -20.14
CA TYR A 48 21.07 7.92 -18.97
C TYR A 48 19.94 7.51 -18.03
N PRO A 49 20.26 6.99 -16.83
CA PRO A 49 19.26 6.50 -15.89
C PRO A 49 18.19 7.55 -15.59
N GLN A 50 16.95 7.32 -16.01
CA GLN A 50 15.80 8.18 -15.76
C GLN A 50 14.86 7.52 -14.74
N PRO A 51 14.22 8.28 -13.84
CA PRO A 51 13.27 7.73 -12.89
C PRO A 51 12.01 7.21 -13.59
N GLY A 52 11.52 6.03 -13.17
CA GLY A 52 10.25 5.44 -13.63
C GLY A 52 9.05 5.90 -12.81
N GLU A 53 7.89 5.29 -13.09
CA GLU A 53 6.61 5.63 -12.44
C GLU A 53 6.64 5.44 -10.91
N ILE A 54 7.43 4.47 -10.41
CA ILE A 54 7.64 4.24 -8.97
C ILE A 54 8.26 5.46 -8.31
N SER A 55 9.37 5.97 -8.86
CA SER A 55 10.04 7.16 -8.31
C SER A 55 9.23 8.43 -8.54
N LEU A 56 8.48 8.52 -9.65
CA LEU A 56 7.56 9.63 -9.91
C LEU A 56 6.35 9.64 -8.96
N ALA A 57 6.04 8.51 -8.32
CA ALA A 57 5.02 8.41 -7.27
C ALA A 57 5.55 8.76 -5.87
N HIS A 58 6.84 9.10 -5.73
CA HIS A 58 7.46 9.44 -4.45
C HIS A 58 6.67 10.48 -3.66
N ASN A 59 6.45 10.25 -2.37
CA ASN A 59 5.60 11.02 -1.47
C ASN A 59 4.12 11.12 -1.90
N GLY A 60 3.68 10.22 -2.79
CA GLY A 60 2.34 10.19 -3.35
C GLY A 60 1.75 8.78 -3.42
N VAL A 61 1.00 8.51 -4.49
CA VAL A 61 0.28 7.26 -4.71
C VAL A 61 0.67 6.64 -6.04
N LEU A 62 1.00 5.35 -6.02
CA LEU A 62 1.06 4.50 -7.21
C LEU A 62 -0.20 3.64 -7.23
N PHE A 63 -1.08 3.87 -8.20
CA PHE A 63 -2.31 3.11 -8.39
C PHE A 63 -2.15 2.11 -9.53
N LEU A 64 -2.30 0.83 -9.23
CA LEU A 64 -2.26 -0.26 -10.21
C LEU A 64 -3.64 -0.87 -10.35
N ASP A 65 -4.33 -0.53 -11.43
CA ASP A 65 -5.61 -1.12 -11.78
C ASP A 65 -5.41 -2.46 -12.49
N GLU A 66 -6.36 -3.38 -12.38
CA GLU A 66 -6.29 -4.70 -13.01
C GLU A 66 -4.97 -5.43 -12.67
N LEU A 67 -4.58 -5.46 -11.40
CA LEU A 67 -3.28 -5.96 -10.94
C LEU A 67 -2.83 -7.29 -11.57
N PRO A 68 -3.69 -8.33 -11.74
CA PRO A 68 -3.28 -9.59 -12.37
C PRO A 68 -3.03 -9.49 -13.88
N GLU A 69 -3.37 -8.38 -14.55
CA GLU A 69 -3.11 -8.20 -15.99
C GLU A 69 -1.70 -7.67 -16.27
N TYR A 70 -1.01 -7.16 -15.27
CA TYR A 70 0.41 -6.83 -15.41
C TYR A 70 1.24 -8.09 -15.64
N LYS A 71 2.29 -7.98 -16.45
CA LYS A 71 3.26 -9.07 -16.61
C LYS A 71 3.91 -9.39 -15.26
N ARG A 72 4.03 -10.67 -14.93
CA ARG A 72 4.55 -11.11 -13.64
C ARG A 72 5.90 -10.48 -13.26
N HIS A 73 6.85 -10.42 -14.20
CA HIS A 73 8.15 -9.80 -13.95
C HIS A 73 8.05 -8.30 -13.62
N VAL A 74 7.05 -7.58 -14.19
CA VAL A 74 6.79 -6.17 -13.90
C VAL A 74 6.26 -5.99 -12.47
N LEU A 75 5.45 -6.92 -11.97
CA LEU A 75 5.00 -6.88 -10.57
C LEU A 75 6.12 -7.23 -9.58
N GLU A 76 7.00 -8.16 -9.94
CA GLU A 76 8.09 -8.57 -9.05
C GLU A 76 9.09 -7.44 -8.75
N VAL A 77 9.26 -6.47 -9.67
CA VAL A 77 10.16 -5.34 -9.45
C VAL A 77 9.68 -4.37 -8.37
N LEU A 78 8.38 -4.41 -7.99
CA LEU A 78 7.83 -3.61 -6.89
C LEU A 78 8.32 -4.07 -5.51
N ARG A 79 8.79 -5.32 -5.39
CA ARG A 79 9.12 -5.93 -4.10
C ARG A 79 10.19 -5.18 -3.34
N GLN A 80 11.24 -4.75 -4.03
CA GLN A 80 12.33 -4.00 -3.42
C GLN A 80 11.89 -2.58 -3.02
N PRO A 81 11.29 -1.75 -3.91
CA PRO A 81 10.87 -0.40 -3.54
C PRO A 81 9.85 -0.36 -2.39
N LEU A 82 9.00 -1.37 -2.25
CA LEU A 82 8.05 -1.48 -1.14
C LEU A 82 8.71 -1.75 0.22
N GLU A 83 9.93 -2.32 0.24
CA GLU A 83 10.71 -2.54 1.47
C GLU A 83 11.71 -1.40 1.70
N ASP A 84 12.54 -1.10 0.69
CA ASP A 84 13.69 -0.20 0.81
C ASP A 84 13.32 1.28 0.59
N ARG A 85 12.14 1.57 0.02
CA ARG A 85 11.67 2.92 -0.35
C ARG A 85 12.62 3.65 -1.28
N SER A 86 13.38 2.91 -2.04
CA SER A 86 14.31 3.41 -3.05
C SER A 86 14.33 2.45 -4.24
N VAL A 87 14.72 2.98 -5.38
CA VAL A 87 14.98 2.23 -6.61
C VAL A 87 16.43 2.47 -7.02
N ASN A 88 17.23 1.40 -7.06
CA ASN A 88 18.58 1.47 -7.61
C ASN A 88 18.57 1.13 -9.09
N ILE A 89 19.07 2.05 -9.92
CA ILE A 89 19.26 1.86 -11.36
C ILE A 89 20.76 1.80 -11.62
N SER A 90 21.27 0.58 -11.79
CA SER A 90 22.68 0.35 -12.11
C SER A 90 22.88 0.08 -13.60
N ARG A 91 23.87 0.73 -14.20
CA ARG A 91 24.36 0.56 -15.57
C ARG A 91 25.90 0.56 -15.55
N ALA A 92 26.51 0.11 -16.62
CA ALA A 92 27.98 -0.04 -16.69
C ALA A 92 28.78 1.20 -16.27
N ARG A 93 28.24 2.40 -16.44
CA ARG A 93 28.91 3.68 -16.12
C ARG A 93 28.25 4.47 -14.99
N PHE A 94 27.04 4.09 -14.55
CA PHE A 94 26.25 4.87 -13.59
C PHE A 94 25.52 3.94 -12.64
N SER A 95 25.49 4.31 -11.37
CA SER A 95 24.57 3.75 -10.38
C SER A 95 23.88 4.91 -9.67
N ILE A 96 22.56 4.97 -9.76
CA ILE A 96 21.75 6.07 -9.21
C ILE A 96 20.63 5.46 -8.37
N ASP A 97 20.50 5.98 -7.14
CA ASP A 97 19.40 5.66 -6.25
C ASP A 97 18.34 6.76 -6.33
N TYR A 98 17.12 6.37 -6.70
CA TYR A 98 15.96 7.25 -6.66
C TYR A 98 15.10 6.95 -5.45
N PRO A 99 14.68 7.96 -4.67
CA PRO A 99 13.70 7.77 -3.62
C PRO A 99 12.37 7.23 -4.19
N ALA A 100 11.75 6.31 -3.47
CA ALA A 100 10.53 5.63 -3.89
C ALA A 100 9.58 5.37 -2.69
N ASN A 101 9.40 6.37 -1.83
CA ASN A 101 8.47 6.28 -0.71
C ASN A 101 7.06 6.66 -1.19
N PHE A 102 6.28 5.68 -1.61
CA PHE A 102 4.93 5.84 -2.14
C PHE A 102 3.93 4.95 -1.43
N MET A 103 2.65 5.29 -1.50
CA MET A 103 1.55 4.40 -1.12
C MET A 103 1.14 3.59 -2.34
N LEU A 104 1.27 2.26 -2.27
CA LEU A 104 0.71 1.36 -3.29
C LEU A 104 -0.78 1.19 -3.04
N VAL A 105 -1.59 1.49 -4.05
CA VAL A 105 -3.01 1.11 -4.11
C VAL A 105 -3.19 0.25 -5.35
N ALA A 106 -3.76 -0.94 -5.19
CA ALA A 106 -4.00 -1.85 -6.29
C ALA A 106 -5.46 -2.32 -6.30
N ALA A 107 -6.03 -2.47 -7.48
CA ALA A 107 -7.36 -3.02 -7.67
C ALA A 107 -7.30 -4.26 -8.55
N MET A 108 -8.12 -5.26 -8.24
CA MET A 108 -8.26 -6.46 -9.06
C MET A 108 -9.65 -7.07 -8.94
N ASN A 109 -10.09 -7.74 -9.97
CA ASN A 109 -11.28 -8.57 -9.91
C ASN A 109 -11.01 -9.89 -9.16
N PRO A 110 -12.03 -10.53 -8.57
CA PRO A 110 -11.86 -11.79 -7.84
C PRO A 110 -11.60 -12.99 -8.77
N CYS A 111 -11.89 -12.87 -10.07
CA CYS A 111 -11.67 -13.88 -11.11
C CYS A 111 -11.68 -13.23 -12.50
N PRO A 112 -11.34 -13.98 -13.59
CA PRO A 112 -11.33 -13.41 -14.95
C PRO A 112 -12.67 -12.82 -15.42
N CYS A 113 -13.81 -13.40 -15.02
CA CYS A 113 -15.13 -12.85 -15.37
C CYS A 113 -15.66 -11.80 -14.38
N GLY A 114 -15.02 -11.61 -13.22
CA GLY A 114 -15.40 -10.64 -12.20
C GLY A 114 -16.54 -11.08 -11.27
N PHE A 115 -17.18 -12.24 -11.49
CA PHE A 115 -18.38 -12.65 -10.76
C PHE A 115 -18.17 -13.72 -9.67
N LEU A 116 -16.93 -14.03 -9.30
CA LEU A 116 -16.68 -14.94 -8.17
C LEU A 116 -17.21 -14.30 -6.87
N ASN A 117 -18.05 -15.04 -6.16
CA ASN A 117 -18.77 -14.61 -4.95
C ASN A 117 -19.75 -13.43 -5.19
N HIS A 118 -20.18 -13.18 -6.42
CA HIS A 118 -21.20 -12.17 -6.72
C HIS A 118 -22.58 -12.66 -6.20
N PRO A 119 -23.36 -11.83 -5.46
CA PRO A 119 -24.60 -12.28 -4.84
C PRO A 119 -25.70 -12.62 -5.86
N GLU A 120 -25.69 -12.00 -7.05
CA GLU A 120 -26.77 -12.11 -8.05
C GLU A 120 -26.34 -12.80 -9.35
N LYS A 121 -25.03 -12.93 -9.60
CA LYS A 121 -24.51 -13.48 -10.86
C LYS A 121 -23.60 -14.65 -10.62
N ALA A 122 -23.86 -15.77 -11.29
CA ALA A 122 -23.01 -16.95 -11.19
C ALA A 122 -21.66 -16.74 -11.91
N CYS A 123 -20.58 -17.15 -11.29
CA CYS A 123 -19.27 -17.18 -11.90
C CYS A 123 -19.18 -18.32 -12.91
N GLY A 124 -18.87 -18.03 -14.17
CA GLY A 124 -18.67 -19.04 -15.23
C GLY A 124 -17.22 -19.54 -15.36
N CYS A 125 -16.31 -19.12 -14.50
CA CYS A 125 -14.91 -19.51 -14.58
C CYS A 125 -14.69 -20.92 -14.03
N HIS A 126 -13.89 -21.73 -14.74
CA HIS A 126 -13.42 -23.00 -14.19
C HIS A 126 -12.48 -22.74 -13.00
N PRO A 127 -12.54 -23.55 -11.89
CA PRO A 127 -11.71 -23.33 -10.70
C PRO A 127 -10.23 -23.15 -10.99
N ASN A 128 -9.65 -23.94 -11.88
CA ASN A 128 -8.25 -23.82 -12.28
C ASN A 128 -7.92 -22.50 -13.01
N ALA A 129 -8.90 -21.88 -13.69
CA ALA A 129 -8.72 -20.57 -14.32
C ALA A 129 -8.69 -19.45 -13.28
N VAL A 130 -9.55 -19.53 -12.25
CA VAL A 130 -9.53 -18.62 -11.10
C VAL A 130 -8.20 -18.71 -10.37
N GLN A 131 -7.74 -19.92 -10.05
CA GLN A 131 -6.48 -20.13 -9.36
C GLN A 131 -5.30 -19.57 -10.15
N ARG A 132 -5.19 -19.87 -11.46
CA ARG A 132 -4.14 -19.32 -12.33
C ARG A 132 -4.19 -17.80 -12.42
N TYR A 133 -5.37 -17.20 -12.43
CA TYR A 133 -5.54 -15.75 -12.43
C TYR A 133 -5.02 -15.12 -11.15
N LEU A 134 -5.39 -15.64 -9.99
CA LEU A 134 -4.92 -15.12 -8.70
C LEU A 134 -3.41 -15.35 -8.50
N GLN A 135 -2.85 -16.46 -8.98
CA GLN A 135 -1.41 -16.78 -8.91
C GLN A 135 -0.51 -15.87 -9.77
N ARG A 136 -1.08 -15.03 -10.65
CA ARG A 136 -0.29 -13.99 -11.36
C ARG A 136 0.31 -12.98 -10.37
N VAL A 137 -0.38 -12.71 -9.27
CA VAL A 137 0.16 -11.91 -8.15
C VAL A 137 0.85 -12.88 -7.19
N SER A 138 2.15 -12.72 -7.02
CA SER A 138 2.92 -13.62 -6.17
C SER A 138 2.64 -13.44 -4.69
N GLY A 139 2.69 -14.54 -3.90
CA GLY A 139 2.59 -14.49 -2.45
C GLY A 139 3.57 -13.49 -1.81
N PRO A 140 4.88 -13.50 -2.20
CA PRO A 140 5.83 -12.50 -1.70
C PRO A 140 5.48 -11.03 -1.99
N LEU A 141 4.75 -10.73 -3.06
CA LEU A 141 4.23 -9.37 -3.31
C LEU A 141 3.03 -9.07 -2.41
N LEU A 142 2.07 -10.01 -2.30
CA LEU A 142 0.92 -9.88 -1.40
C LEU A 142 1.35 -9.68 0.06
N ASP A 143 2.36 -10.40 0.52
CA ASP A 143 2.95 -10.22 1.84
C ASP A 143 3.43 -8.78 2.12
N ARG A 144 3.73 -8.01 1.07
CA ARG A 144 4.19 -6.62 1.16
C ARG A 144 3.08 -5.58 1.10
N ILE A 145 1.87 -5.98 0.77
CA ILE A 145 0.68 -5.14 0.83
C ILE A 145 0.12 -5.21 2.25
N ASP A 146 -0.10 -4.07 2.88
CA ASP A 146 -0.48 -3.99 4.29
C ASP A 146 -1.93 -4.45 4.54
N MET A 147 -2.83 -4.13 3.62
CA MET A 147 -4.27 -4.35 3.77
C MET A 147 -4.88 -4.93 2.49
N HIS A 148 -5.75 -5.92 2.66
CA HIS A 148 -6.55 -6.51 1.58
C HIS A 148 -8.02 -6.26 1.90
N ILE A 149 -8.73 -5.60 0.99
CA ILE A 149 -10.13 -5.21 1.17
C ILE A 149 -10.97 -5.86 0.08
N GLU A 150 -12.00 -6.60 0.46
CA GLU A 150 -12.99 -7.13 -0.45
C GLU A 150 -14.15 -6.13 -0.55
N VAL A 151 -14.45 -5.67 -1.76
CA VAL A 151 -15.52 -4.71 -2.03
C VAL A 151 -16.70 -5.47 -2.65
N SER A 152 -17.84 -5.42 -1.97
CA SER A 152 -19.09 -6.01 -2.47
C SER A 152 -19.70 -5.16 -3.58
N PRO A 153 -20.39 -5.78 -4.57
CA PRO A 153 -21.13 -5.05 -5.57
C PRO A 153 -22.24 -4.21 -4.93
N VAL A 154 -22.42 -2.98 -5.41
CA VAL A 154 -23.51 -2.10 -4.97
C VAL A 154 -24.81 -2.55 -5.63
N LYS A 155 -25.88 -2.69 -4.86
CA LYS A 155 -27.20 -3.02 -5.39
C LYS A 155 -27.79 -1.82 -6.12
N TYR A 156 -28.59 -2.08 -7.17
CA TYR A 156 -29.24 -1.03 -7.95
C TYR A 156 -30.11 -0.09 -7.09
N THR A 157 -30.76 -0.62 -6.05
CA THR A 157 -31.54 0.16 -5.09
C THR A 157 -30.69 1.18 -4.35
N GLU A 158 -29.47 0.81 -3.96
CA GLU A 158 -28.53 1.67 -3.22
C GLU A 158 -27.94 2.78 -4.10
N LEU A 159 -27.90 2.59 -5.44
CA LEU A 159 -27.44 3.62 -6.38
C LEU A 159 -28.41 4.82 -6.48
N ASN A 160 -29.70 4.61 -6.21
CA ASN A 160 -30.71 5.63 -6.26
C ASN A 160 -30.98 6.31 -4.91
N GLU A 161 -30.51 5.73 -3.81
CA GLU A 161 -30.60 6.34 -2.50
C GLU A 161 -29.53 7.42 -2.38
N ARG A 162 -29.94 8.64 -1.97
CA ARG A 162 -28.98 9.67 -1.60
C ARG A 162 -28.15 9.13 -0.43
N SER A 163 -26.93 8.70 -0.72
CA SER A 163 -26.03 8.13 0.26
C SER A 163 -25.86 9.09 1.45
N THR A 164 -26.11 8.60 2.66
CA THR A 164 -25.71 9.22 3.93
C THR A 164 -24.22 9.02 4.21
N ALA A 165 -23.43 8.73 3.18
CA ALA A 165 -22.01 8.48 3.31
C ALA A 165 -21.29 9.71 3.88
N GLU A 166 -20.34 9.43 4.77
CA GLU A 166 -19.46 10.42 5.37
C GLU A 166 -18.75 11.26 4.29
N CYS A 167 -18.73 12.58 4.43
CA CYS A 167 -18.09 13.43 3.43
C CYS A 167 -16.55 13.38 3.53
N SER A 168 -15.86 13.63 2.42
CA SER A 168 -14.40 13.62 2.37
C SER A 168 -13.75 14.60 3.35
N GLN A 169 -14.45 15.67 3.73
CA GLN A 169 -13.95 16.64 4.70
C GLN A 169 -13.89 16.06 6.12
N GLU A 170 -14.91 15.33 6.54
CA GLU A 170 -14.97 14.65 7.84
C GLU A 170 -13.89 13.57 7.94
N ILE A 171 -13.76 12.74 6.88
CA ILE A 171 -12.69 11.74 6.77
C ILE A 171 -11.31 12.41 6.89
N ARG A 172 -11.12 13.55 6.21
CA ARG A 172 -9.86 14.30 6.26
C ARG A 172 -9.52 14.79 7.65
N LEU A 173 -10.48 15.30 8.40
CA LEU A 173 -10.26 15.77 9.78
C LEU A 173 -9.80 14.63 10.68
N ARG A 174 -10.42 13.46 10.60
CA ARG A 174 -10.03 12.26 11.35
C ARG A 174 -8.62 11.79 11.00
N ILE A 175 -8.28 11.77 9.70
CA ILE A 175 -6.92 11.44 9.24
C ILE A 175 -5.89 12.44 9.75
N LEU A 176 -6.20 13.75 9.72
CA LEU A 176 -5.28 14.79 10.20
C LEU A 176 -5.02 14.67 11.71
N ALA A 177 -6.02 14.31 12.51
CA ALA A 177 -5.85 14.05 13.93
C ALA A 177 -4.89 12.86 14.18
N ALA A 178 -5.10 11.73 13.52
CA ALA A 178 -4.20 10.58 13.60
C ALA A 178 -2.77 10.90 13.11
N ARG A 179 -2.65 11.67 12.03
CA ARG A 179 -1.34 12.13 11.51
C ARG A 179 -0.61 13.04 12.49
N LYS A 180 -1.31 13.87 13.24
CA LYS A 180 -0.73 14.72 14.28
C LYS A 180 -0.11 13.86 15.40
N ILE A 181 -0.83 12.83 15.89
CA ILE A 181 -0.32 11.87 16.87
C ILE A 181 0.98 11.19 16.36
N GLN A 182 1.01 10.78 15.09
CA GLN A 182 2.20 10.17 14.50
C GLN A 182 3.37 11.17 14.38
N GLN A 183 3.10 12.41 13.98
CA GLN A 183 4.12 13.46 13.91
C GLN A 183 4.74 13.77 15.27
N GLU A 184 3.94 13.83 16.32
CA GLU A 184 4.41 14.00 17.70
C GLU A 184 5.24 12.79 18.16
N ARG A 185 4.79 11.56 17.86
CA ARG A 185 5.50 10.31 18.17
C ARG A 185 6.89 10.25 17.55
N TYR A 186 7.05 10.70 16.32
CA TYR A 186 8.30 10.61 15.55
C TYR A 186 9.08 11.92 15.47
N ALA A 187 8.69 12.96 16.25
CA ALA A 187 9.31 14.29 16.18
C ALA A 187 10.83 14.28 16.41
N ALA A 188 11.33 13.38 17.25
CA ALA A 188 12.75 13.23 17.56
C ALA A 188 13.50 12.25 16.64
N GLN A 189 12.81 11.66 15.64
CA GLN A 189 13.38 10.63 14.77
C GLN A 189 13.58 11.17 13.35
N SER A 190 14.75 10.88 12.76
CA SER A 190 15.00 11.20 11.36
C SER A 190 14.50 10.07 10.46
N GLY A 191 13.66 10.40 9.46
CA GLY A 191 13.24 9.46 8.39
C GLY A 191 11.95 8.68 8.64
N THR A 192 11.37 8.71 9.86
CA THR A 192 10.07 8.08 10.14
C THR A 192 9.02 9.17 10.36
N HIS A 193 7.97 9.19 9.54
CA HIS A 193 6.88 10.18 9.60
C HIS A 193 5.49 9.55 9.73
N ALA A 194 5.40 8.22 9.64
CA ALA A 194 4.15 7.47 9.73
C ALA A 194 4.40 6.05 10.25
N ASN A 195 3.39 5.43 10.84
CA ASN A 195 3.49 4.08 11.39
C ASN A 195 3.93 3.04 10.34
N ALA A 196 3.52 3.18 9.09
CA ALA A 196 3.97 2.31 8.00
C ALA A 196 5.49 2.31 7.83
N GLN A 197 6.17 3.38 8.25
CA GLN A 197 7.62 3.54 8.11
C GLN A 197 8.41 3.01 9.31
N MET A 198 7.77 2.56 10.38
CA MET A 198 8.45 2.04 11.56
C MET A 198 9.47 0.96 11.19
N SER A 199 10.67 1.10 11.73
CA SER A 199 11.65 0.04 11.82
C SER A 199 11.21 -1.04 12.83
N ARG A 200 11.85 -2.20 12.82
CA ARG A 200 11.57 -3.26 13.80
C ARG A 200 11.69 -2.77 15.25
N ARG A 201 12.71 -1.98 15.56
CA ARG A 201 12.90 -1.40 16.90
C ARG A 201 11.75 -0.48 17.30
N GLU A 202 11.23 0.30 16.37
CA GLU A 202 10.08 1.19 16.61
C GLU A 202 8.79 0.41 16.77
N VAL A 203 8.59 -0.69 16.03
CA VAL A 203 7.46 -1.61 16.24
C VAL A 203 7.50 -2.19 17.65
N GLU A 204 8.65 -2.67 18.13
CA GLU A 204 8.82 -3.18 19.48
C GLU A 204 8.54 -2.09 20.58
N LEU A 205 8.85 -0.84 20.28
CA LEU A 205 8.63 0.29 21.20
C LEU A 205 7.17 0.75 21.23
N TYR A 206 6.53 0.95 20.05
CA TYR A 206 5.24 1.62 19.92
C TYR A 206 4.05 0.69 19.70
N CYS A 207 4.28 -0.60 19.40
CA CYS A 207 3.24 -1.58 19.13
C CYS A 207 3.13 -2.64 20.24
N LYS A 208 3.31 -2.24 21.49
CA LYS A 208 3.17 -3.15 22.64
C LYS A 208 1.73 -3.65 22.75
N LEU A 209 1.57 -4.94 22.92
CA LEU A 209 0.28 -5.60 23.06
C LEU A 209 0.06 -6.07 24.50
N SER A 210 -1.21 -6.07 24.94
CA SER A 210 -1.63 -6.80 26.13
C SER A 210 -1.48 -8.31 25.94
N THR A 211 -1.53 -9.08 27.02
CA THR A 211 -1.50 -10.56 26.98
C THR A 211 -2.61 -11.11 26.07
N ASP A 212 -3.81 -10.57 26.17
CA ASP A 212 -4.95 -11.00 25.32
C ASP A 212 -4.72 -10.67 23.85
N GLY A 213 -4.16 -9.48 23.55
CA GLY A 213 -3.80 -9.10 22.20
C GLY A 213 -2.73 -10.03 21.59
N GLN A 214 -1.73 -10.42 22.38
CA GLN A 214 -0.71 -11.38 21.96
C GLN A 214 -1.32 -12.74 21.65
N ASN A 215 -2.23 -13.24 22.51
CA ASN A 215 -2.93 -14.51 22.31
C ASN A 215 -3.76 -14.51 21.02
N ILE A 216 -4.54 -13.44 20.77
CA ILE A 216 -5.35 -13.31 19.55
C ILE A 216 -4.45 -13.34 18.31
N LEU A 217 -3.37 -12.57 18.32
CA LEU A 217 -2.44 -12.51 17.19
C LEU A 217 -1.73 -13.86 16.97
N GLN A 218 -1.31 -14.54 18.04
CA GLN A 218 -0.70 -15.87 17.96
C GLN A 218 -1.66 -16.92 17.35
N ILE A 219 -2.91 -16.90 17.76
CA ILE A 219 -3.95 -17.78 17.20
C ILE A 219 -4.15 -17.49 15.71
N ALA A 220 -4.24 -16.22 15.33
CA ALA A 220 -4.39 -15.80 13.94
C ALA A 220 -3.18 -16.24 13.09
N MET A 221 -1.96 -16.04 13.58
CA MET A 221 -0.73 -16.46 12.90
C MET A 221 -0.75 -17.95 12.59
N LYS A 222 -1.14 -18.79 13.57
CA LYS A 222 -1.23 -20.24 13.38
C LYS A 222 -2.35 -20.65 12.43
N LYS A 223 -3.57 -20.09 12.61
CA LYS A 223 -4.74 -20.47 11.82
C LYS A 223 -4.65 -20.03 10.35
N LEU A 224 -4.03 -18.91 10.09
CA LEU A 224 -3.97 -18.30 8.77
C LEU A 224 -2.64 -18.56 8.07
N GLY A 225 -1.67 -19.21 8.72
CA GLY A 225 -0.35 -19.46 8.15
C GLY A 225 0.44 -18.17 7.83
N LEU A 226 0.25 -17.12 8.63
CA LEU A 226 0.82 -15.80 8.35
C LEU A 226 2.34 -15.78 8.52
N SER A 227 3.03 -15.06 7.65
CA SER A 227 4.48 -14.88 7.70
C SER A 227 4.92 -13.91 8.82
N ALA A 228 6.21 -13.91 9.16
CA ALA A 228 6.78 -12.92 10.09
C ALA A 228 6.61 -11.47 9.57
N ARG A 229 6.60 -11.26 8.23
CA ARG A 229 6.31 -9.96 7.64
C ARG A 229 4.86 -9.54 7.88
N ALA A 230 3.91 -10.46 7.72
CA ALA A 230 2.50 -10.20 8.02
C ALA A 230 2.30 -9.80 9.49
N TYR A 231 3.03 -10.43 10.42
CA TYR A 231 3.01 -10.06 11.85
C TYR A 231 3.37 -8.56 12.05
N GLU A 232 4.49 -8.10 11.53
CA GLU A 232 4.90 -6.71 11.68
C GLU A 232 3.91 -5.74 11.03
N ARG A 233 3.33 -6.11 9.87
CA ARG A 233 2.33 -5.29 9.18
C ARG A 233 1.04 -5.17 9.97
N ILE A 234 0.55 -6.28 10.54
CA ILE A 234 -0.63 -6.26 11.41
C ILE A 234 -0.39 -5.31 12.59
N LEU A 235 0.79 -5.32 13.21
CA LEU A 235 1.11 -4.42 14.31
C LEU A 235 1.09 -2.94 13.88
N LYS A 236 1.67 -2.62 12.72
CA LYS A 236 1.67 -1.25 12.18
C LYS A 236 0.25 -0.76 11.83
N VAL A 237 -0.57 -1.63 11.27
CA VAL A 237 -1.99 -1.35 10.97
C VAL A 237 -2.78 -1.18 12.27
N ALA A 238 -2.65 -2.10 13.24
CA ALA A 238 -3.31 -2.00 14.54
C ALA A 238 -2.93 -0.70 15.29
N ARG A 239 -1.65 -0.28 15.23
CA ARG A 239 -1.22 1.00 15.79
C ARG A 239 -1.88 2.18 15.08
N THR A 240 -2.06 2.09 13.77
CA THR A 240 -2.72 3.14 12.97
C THR A 240 -4.20 3.23 13.28
N ILE A 241 -4.89 2.09 13.44
CA ILE A 241 -6.29 2.05 13.88
C ILE A 241 -6.44 2.67 15.27
N ALA A 242 -5.56 2.31 16.20
CA ALA A 242 -5.56 2.91 17.54
C ALA A 242 -5.29 4.44 17.51
N ASP A 243 -4.43 4.93 16.60
CA ASP A 243 -4.23 6.38 16.42
C ASP A 243 -5.47 7.07 15.85
N LEU A 244 -6.23 6.41 14.97
CA LEU A 244 -7.50 6.90 14.43
C LEU A 244 -8.58 6.99 15.53
N ASP A 245 -8.56 6.07 16.50
CA ASP A 245 -9.43 6.07 17.66
C ASP A 245 -8.94 7.01 18.80
N GLY A 246 -7.79 7.66 18.62
CA GLY A 246 -7.16 8.47 19.65
C GLY A 246 -6.65 7.67 20.85
N ALA A 247 -6.53 6.36 20.74
CA ALA A 247 -6.11 5.47 21.80
C ALA A 247 -4.59 5.46 21.99
N THR A 248 -4.12 5.57 23.24
CA THR A 248 -2.69 5.52 23.58
C THR A 248 -2.12 4.12 23.44
N GLN A 249 -2.91 3.07 23.69
CA GLN A 249 -2.52 1.67 23.61
C GLN A 249 -3.30 0.94 22.53
N ILE A 250 -2.69 -0.13 22.01
CA ILE A 250 -3.37 -1.01 21.06
C ILE A 250 -4.29 -1.97 21.83
N ALA A 251 -5.60 -1.82 21.67
CA ALA A 251 -6.60 -2.71 22.22
C ALA A 251 -6.78 -3.98 21.36
N THR A 252 -7.42 -5.00 21.92
CA THR A 252 -7.75 -6.25 21.21
C THR A 252 -8.63 -6.04 19.97
N ALA A 253 -9.54 -5.06 20.02
CA ALA A 253 -10.37 -4.65 18.88
C ALA A 253 -9.52 -4.19 17.69
N HIS A 254 -8.51 -3.35 17.93
CA HIS A 254 -7.61 -2.84 16.87
C HIS A 254 -6.83 -3.97 16.20
N ILE A 255 -6.40 -4.98 16.98
CA ILE A 255 -5.68 -6.14 16.47
C ILE A 255 -6.63 -7.01 15.63
N SER A 256 -7.83 -7.25 16.14
CA SER A 256 -8.84 -8.07 15.45
C SER A 256 -9.20 -7.45 14.10
N GLU A 257 -9.39 -6.14 14.04
CA GLU A 257 -9.63 -5.41 12.80
C GLU A 257 -8.42 -5.50 11.85
N ALA A 258 -7.20 -5.26 12.34
CA ALA A 258 -6.00 -5.37 11.51
C ALA A 258 -5.78 -6.77 10.91
N ILE A 259 -6.15 -7.83 11.64
CA ILE A 259 -6.11 -9.22 11.14
C ILE A 259 -7.13 -9.43 10.02
N GLN A 260 -8.32 -8.82 10.08
CA GLN A 260 -9.35 -8.94 9.04
C GLN A 260 -8.87 -8.40 7.69
N TYR A 261 -8.00 -7.40 7.68
CA TYR A 261 -7.38 -6.88 6.47
C TYR A 261 -6.33 -7.80 5.83
N ARG A 262 -6.12 -9.02 6.34
CA ARG A 262 -5.19 -10.04 5.81
C ARG A 262 -5.92 -11.24 5.19
N ASN A 263 -7.12 -11.04 4.65
CA ASN A 263 -7.99 -12.11 4.16
C ASN A 263 -7.44 -12.87 2.92
N LEU A 264 -6.62 -12.23 2.07
CA LEU A 264 -6.03 -12.88 0.89
C LEU A 264 -4.90 -13.86 1.27
N ASP A 265 -4.26 -13.70 2.41
CA ASP A 265 -3.23 -14.62 2.89
C ASP A 265 -3.80 -16.03 3.17
N ARG A 266 -5.12 -16.14 3.39
CA ARG A 266 -5.84 -17.41 3.64
C ARG A 266 -5.98 -18.30 2.39
N ARG A 267 -5.67 -17.78 1.20
CA ARG A 267 -5.91 -18.45 -0.10
C ARG A 267 -4.67 -19.13 -0.69
N ASN A 268 -3.56 -19.12 0.05
CA ASN A 268 -2.30 -19.74 -0.38
C ASN A 268 -2.12 -21.13 0.22
#